data_7265723e1aaeb4b6415fe4be9ce1c7e0
#
_entry.id   7265723e1aaeb4b6415fe4be9ce1c7e0
#
_cell.length_a   1.000
_cell.length_b   1.000
_cell.length_c   1.000
_cell.angle_alpha   90.00
_cell.angle_beta   90.00
_cell.angle_gamma   90.00
#
_symmetry.space_group_name_H-M   'P 1'
#
loop_
_entity.id
_entity.type
_entity.pdbx_description
1 polymer ?
#
loop_
_entity_poly.entity_id
_entity_poly.type
_entity_poly.pdbx_seq_one_letter_code
_entity_poly.pdbx_strand_id
1 'polypeptide(L)'
;SSLVGSEMCIRDRTEDSIKELKQEAETFTDSLKKSRATVEACEKSVEGKQREDVLKINELIDSYTSEKEKWDNLYTAGDRSLHNNQNIYNSVEKLKNDFEEKLRIADVYENLKKTANGEIVSDNSKITFERYIMGSYFEQVLYYANLRFSKMTGGRYEIVRGESRDKRISAGLEISVRDNFNNKERDISSLSGGESFQASLALALGLSDIIQQRNGGIRLDSIFIDEGFGSLDNDSLASAIETLNDLTGNGNRLVGIISHISELKNSIGNKIEVVGTKSGSSIKIITD
;
A
#
# COMPACT_ATOMS: atom_id res chain seq x y z
N SER A 1 118.49 31.80 -67.00
CA SER A 1 118.71 30.66 -66.09
C SER A 1 117.52 30.42 -65.15
N SER A 2 116.42 29.93 -65.65
CA SER A 2 115.28 29.51 -64.76
C SER A 2 114.22 28.63 -65.43
N LEU A 3 114.62 27.83 -66.42
CA LEU A 3 113.72 26.87 -67.09
C LEU A 3 114.10 25.41 -66.84
N VAL A 4 115.02 25.14 -65.96
CA VAL A 4 115.50 23.78 -65.65
C VAL A 4 114.73 23.16 -64.44
N GLY A 5 114.03 23.96 -63.69
CA GLY A 5 113.35 23.47 -62.45
C GLY A 5 111.95 22.82 -62.65
N SER A 6 111.29 23.24 -63.72
CA SER A 6 109.90 22.74 -63.92
C SER A 6 109.84 21.40 -64.72
N GLU A 7 110.80 21.14 -65.58
CA GLU A 7 110.86 19.86 -66.32
C GLU A 7 111.41 18.70 -65.48
N MET A 8 112.12 18.97 -64.44
CA MET A 8 112.63 17.92 -63.56
C MET A 8 111.61 17.33 -62.63
N CYS A 9 110.55 18.09 -62.30
CA CYS A 9 109.44 17.56 -61.44
C CYS A 9 108.46 16.63 -62.16
N ILE A 10 108.48 16.65 -63.52
CA ILE A 10 107.62 15.77 -64.28
C ILE A 10 108.28 14.41 -64.57
N ARG A 11 109.62 14.39 -64.53
CA ARG A 11 110.42 13.20 -64.93
C ARG A 11 110.63 12.15 -63.85
N ASP A 12 110.35 12.50 -62.58
CA ASP A 12 110.50 11.61 -61.43
C ASP A 12 109.19 10.96 -60.93
N ARG A 13 108.12 11.17 -61.56
CA ARG A 13 106.86 10.48 -61.22
C ARG A 13 106.82 9.14 -61.92
N THR A 14 106.66 8.08 -61.14
CA THR A 14 106.50 6.75 -61.67
C THR A 14 105.17 6.69 -62.44
N GLU A 15 105.10 5.86 -63.49
CA GLU A 15 103.89 5.63 -64.32
C GLU A 15 102.62 5.34 -63.49
N ASP A 16 102.78 4.68 -62.34
CA ASP A 16 101.74 4.35 -61.38
C ASP A 16 101.18 5.59 -60.64
N SER A 17 102.05 6.53 -60.25
CA SER A 17 101.59 7.77 -59.59
C SER A 17 100.84 8.71 -60.56
N ILE A 18 101.16 8.65 -61.84
CA ILE A 18 100.46 9.38 -62.89
C ILE A 18 99.05 8.72 -63.12
N LYS A 19 98.96 7.41 -63.06
CA LYS A 19 97.67 6.69 -63.13
C LYS A 19 96.73 6.97 -61.93
N GLU A 20 97.28 6.96 -60.74
CA GLU A 20 96.59 7.33 -59.52
C GLU A 20 95.99 8.73 -59.59
N LEU A 21 96.82 9.71 -59.95
CA LEU A 21 96.35 11.10 -60.13
C LEU A 21 95.29 11.27 -61.21
N LYS A 22 95.41 10.49 -62.32
CA LYS A 22 94.36 10.48 -63.35
C LYS A 22 93.09 9.91 -62.83
N GLN A 23 93.15 8.80 -62.04
CA GLN A 23 91.97 8.16 -61.46
C GLN A 23 91.28 9.05 -60.40
N GLU A 24 92.10 9.74 -59.57
CA GLU A 24 91.62 10.75 -58.66
C GLU A 24 90.95 11.94 -59.35
N ALA A 25 91.59 12.43 -60.43
CA ALA A 25 91.00 13.50 -61.26
C ALA A 25 89.66 13.07 -61.94
N GLU A 26 89.55 11.82 -62.41
CA GLU A 26 88.33 11.26 -62.99
C GLU A 26 87.26 11.09 -61.93
N THR A 27 87.58 10.54 -60.76
CA THR A 27 86.65 10.37 -59.63
C THR A 27 86.15 11.74 -59.12
N PHE A 28 87.04 12.70 -59.02
CA PHE A 28 86.64 14.06 -58.67
C PHE A 28 85.77 14.72 -59.73
N THR A 29 86.07 14.52 -61.01
CA THR A 29 85.30 15.04 -62.12
C THR A 29 83.91 14.42 -62.16
N ASP A 30 83.77 13.11 -61.90
CA ASP A 30 82.48 12.41 -61.85
C ASP A 30 81.71 12.82 -60.60
N SER A 31 82.38 13.01 -59.48
CA SER A 31 81.76 13.57 -58.28
C SER A 31 81.20 14.97 -58.50
N LEU A 32 81.98 15.80 -59.19
CA LEU A 32 81.55 17.16 -59.56
C LEU A 32 80.37 17.18 -60.53
N LYS A 33 80.40 16.27 -61.54
CA LYS A 33 79.22 16.10 -62.46
C LYS A 33 78.00 15.68 -61.71
N LYS A 34 78.10 14.71 -60.81
CA LYS A 34 76.95 14.25 -60.01
C LYS A 34 76.42 15.40 -59.11
N SER A 35 77.33 16.13 -58.45
CA SER A 35 76.87 17.24 -57.62
C SER A 35 76.21 18.36 -58.45
N ARG A 36 76.75 18.68 -59.65
CA ARG A 36 76.13 19.65 -60.55
C ARG A 36 74.76 19.18 -61.03
N ALA A 37 74.60 17.90 -61.41
CA ALA A 37 73.34 17.34 -61.82
C ALA A 37 72.29 17.38 -60.67
N THR A 38 72.77 17.16 -59.45
CA THR A 38 71.90 17.25 -58.26
C THR A 38 71.46 18.70 -58.02
N VAL A 39 72.39 19.66 -58.15
CA VAL A 39 72.02 21.08 -57.99
C VAL A 39 71.01 21.50 -59.07
N GLU A 40 71.30 21.16 -60.35
CA GLU A 40 70.40 21.47 -61.45
C GLU A 40 69.03 20.85 -61.32
N ALA A 41 68.96 19.63 -60.81
CA ALA A 41 67.68 18.97 -60.50
C ALA A 41 66.94 19.69 -59.34
N CYS A 42 67.66 20.11 -58.31
CA CYS A 42 67.08 20.90 -57.24
C CYS A 42 66.63 22.28 -57.73
N GLU A 43 67.43 22.98 -58.51
CA GLU A 43 67.07 24.28 -59.11
C GLU A 43 65.80 24.17 -59.95
N LYS A 44 65.70 23.15 -60.83
CA LYS A 44 64.49 22.87 -61.59
C LYS A 44 63.26 22.55 -60.74
N SER A 45 63.48 21.87 -59.62
CA SER A 45 62.39 21.55 -58.70
C SER A 45 61.81 22.75 -57.95
N VAL A 46 62.62 23.79 -57.84
CA VAL A 46 62.31 25.04 -57.12
C VAL A 46 61.94 26.18 -58.12
N GLU A 47 62.17 25.97 -59.45
CA GLU A 47 61.87 26.95 -60.45
C GLU A 47 60.41 27.34 -60.49
N GLY A 48 60.14 28.64 -60.35
CA GLY A 48 58.78 29.19 -60.27
C GLY A 48 58.06 29.07 -58.92
N LYS A 49 58.71 28.48 -57.92
CA LYS A 49 58.16 28.45 -56.56
C LYS A 49 58.67 29.64 -55.73
N GLN A 50 57.76 30.41 -55.21
CA GLN A 50 58.14 31.46 -54.25
C GLN A 50 58.45 30.79 -52.92
N ARG A 51 59.51 31.27 -52.26
CA ARG A 51 59.82 30.83 -50.90
C ARG A 51 58.78 31.34 -49.99
N GLU A 52 57.88 30.40 -49.54
CA GLU A 52 56.89 30.75 -48.58
C GLU A 52 57.48 31.06 -47.23
N ASP A 53 56.87 32.01 -46.55
CA ASP A 53 57.36 32.44 -45.22
C ASP A 53 56.91 31.35 -44.18
N VAL A 54 57.84 30.42 -43.92
CA VAL A 54 57.66 29.30 -43.01
C VAL A 54 57.22 29.76 -41.62
N LEU A 55 57.67 30.96 -41.24
CA LEU A 55 57.26 31.52 -39.93
C LEU A 55 55.77 31.84 -39.87
N LYS A 56 55.24 32.47 -40.92
CA LYS A 56 53.78 32.74 -41.00
C LYS A 56 52.96 31.47 -41.09
N ILE A 57 53.40 30.44 -41.78
CA ILE A 57 52.72 29.15 -41.85
C ILE A 57 52.68 28.50 -40.45
N ASN A 58 53.79 28.51 -39.71
CA ASN A 58 53.80 27.97 -38.36
C ASN A 58 52.90 28.77 -37.41
N GLU A 59 52.89 30.09 -37.48
CA GLU A 59 51.96 30.93 -36.69
C GLU A 59 50.47 30.59 -37.01
N LEU A 60 50.16 30.36 -38.29
CA LEU A 60 48.83 29.92 -38.69
C LEU A 60 48.47 28.51 -38.13
N ILE A 61 49.42 27.57 -38.21
CA ILE A 61 49.27 26.22 -37.66
C ILE A 61 49.00 26.29 -36.14
N ASP A 62 49.80 27.08 -35.42
CA ASP A 62 49.63 27.24 -33.97
C ASP A 62 48.27 27.88 -33.61
N SER A 63 47.84 28.90 -34.39
CA SER A 63 46.54 29.52 -34.19
C SER A 63 45.37 28.55 -34.42
N TYR A 64 45.41 27.81 -35.54
CA TYR A 64 44.37 26.81 -35.82
C TYR A 64 44.38 25.61 -34.85
N THR A 65 45.56 25.22 -34.39
CA THR A 65 45.70 24.18 -33.37
C THR A 65 45.05 24.62 -32.05
N SER A 66 45.34 25.86 -31.61
CA SER A 66 44.70 26.43 -30.42
C SER A 66 43.19 26.57 -30.57
N GLU A 67 42.71 26.98 -31.74
CA GLU A 67 41.28 27.09 -32.01
C GLU A 67 40.60 25.71 -32.05
N LYS A 68 41.24 24.72 -32.66
CA LYS A 68 40.78 23.32 -32.64
C LYS A 68 40.66 22.78 -31.22
N GLU A 69 41.67 22.98 -30.37
CA GLU A 69 41.61 22.54 -28.95
C GLU A 69 40.44 23.18 -28.21
N LYS A 70 40.16 24.47 -28.46
CA LYS A 70 38.97 25.13 -27.86
C LYS A 70 37.67 24.45 -28.29
N TRP A 71 37.55 24.15 -29.57
CA TRP A 71 36.34 23.49 -30.09
C TRP A 71 36.21 22.04 -29.61
N ASP A 72 37.32 21.29 -29.53
CA ASP A 72 37.34 19.92 -28.99
C ASP A 72 36.94 19.89 -27.51
N ASN A 73 37.40 20.87 -26.74
CA ASN A 73 37.00 21.00 -25.34
C ASN A 73 35.50 21.34 -25.19
N LEU A 74 35.00 22.27 -26.01
CA LEU A 74 33.58 22.64 -26.03
C LEU A 74 32.69 21.46 -26.45
N TYR A 75 33.09 20.73 -27.47
CA TYR A 75 32.42 19.54 -27.95
C TYR A 75 32.34 18.46 -26.87
N THR A 76 33.48 18.18 -26.23
CA THR A 76 33.57 17.19 -25.15
C THR A 76 32.70 17.57 -23.95
N ALA A 77 32.66 18.84 -23.57
CA ALA A 77 31.80 19.36 -22.51
C ALA A 77 30.31 19.24 -22.87
N GLY A 78 29.98 19.57 -24.11
CA GLY A 78 28.63 19.44 -24.63
C GLY A 78 28.15 17.99 -24.67
N ASP A 79 28.98 17.08 -25.14
CA ASP A 79 28.67 15.65 -25.22
C ASP A 79 28.45 15.04 -23.82
N ARG A 80 29.31 15.38 -22.86
CA ARG A 80 29.12 14.97 -21.45
C ARG A 80 27.81 15.50 -20.88
N SER A 81 27.49 16.77 -21.16
CA SER A 81 26.24 17.37 -20.69
C SER A 81 25.02 16.68 -21.31
N LEU A 82 25.05 16.38 -22.59
CA LEU A 82 24.01 15.66 -23.29
C LEU A 82 23.80 14.27 -22.71
N HIS A 83 24.88 13.52 -22.52
CA HIS A 83 24.81 12.18 -21.94
C HIS A 83 24.26 12.19 -20.51
N ASN A 84 24.68 13.13 -19.67
CA ASN A 84 24.14 13.32 -18.33
C ASN A 84 22.64 13.65 -18.35
N ASN A 85 22.24 14.57 -19.21
CA ASN A 85 20.84 14.95 -19.34
C ASN A 85 19.97 13.78 -19.82
N GLN A 86 20.49 12.95 -20.73
CA GLN A 86 19.80 11.74 -21.18
C GLN A 86 19.61 10.72 -20.05
N ASN A 87 20.64 10.52 -19.24
CA ASN A 87 20.56 9.62 -18.08
C ASN A 87 19.57 10.12 -17.02
N ILE A 88 19.58 11.43 -16.77
CA ILE A 88 18.61 12.07 -15.85
C ILE A 88 17.18 11.91 -16.40
N TYR A 89 16.98 12.20 -17.70
CA TYR A 89 15.69 12.05 -18.35
C TYR A 89 15.12 10.62 -18.21
N ASN A 90 15.93 9.62 -18.54
CA ASN A 90 15.55 8.21 -18.43
C ASN A 90 15.21 7.82 -16.97
N SER A 91 15.97 8.37 -16.02
CA SER A 91 15.70 8.13 -14.59
C SER A 91 14.41 8.77 -14.12
N VAL A 92 14.13 9.98 -14.57
CA VAL A 92 12.89 10.71 -14.27
C VAL A 92 11.69 10.00 -14.90
N GLU A 93 11.80 9.55 -16.13
CA GLU A 93 10.75 8.81 -16.83
C GLU A 93 10.40 7.50 -16.10
N LYS A 94 11.42 6.75 -15.66
CA LYS A 94 11.22 5.55 -14.86
C LYS A 94 10.53 5.85 -13.54
N LEU A 95 10.99 6.88 -12.81
CA LEU A 95 10.38 7.31 -11.55
C LEU A 95 8.93 7.76 -11.74
N LYS A 96 8.64 8.45 -12.84
CA LYS A 96 7.27 8.86 -13.19
C LYS A 96 6.36 7.65 -13.36
N ASN A 97 6.79 6.64 -14.13
CA ASN A 97 6.01 5.43 -14.37
C ASN A 97 5.75 4.66 -13.05
N ASP A 98 6.79 4.49 -12.21
CA ASP A 98 6.67 3.87 -10.90
C ASP A 98 5.71 4.64 -9.97
N PHE A 99 5.74 5.97 -10.05
CA PHE A 99 4.84 6.84 -9.28
C PHE A 99 3.39 6.73 -9.74
N GLU A 100 3.14 6.73 -11.04
CA GLU A 100 1.79 6.58 -11.61
C GLU A 100 1.17 5.21 -11.28
N GLU A 101 1.99 4.14 -11.25
CA GLU A 101 1.54 2.82 -10.82
C GLU A 101 1.14 2.82 -9.34
N LYS A 102 1.99 3.40 -8.48
CA LYS A 102 1.70 3.52 -7.04
C LYS A 102 0.48 4.39 -6.76
N LEU A 103 0.28 5.46 -7.51
CA LEU A 103 -0.94 6.28 -7.42
C LEU A 103 -2.19 5.48 -7.74
N ARG A 104 -2.19 4.67 -8.79
CA ARG A 104 -3.34 3.81 -9.14
C ARG A 104 -3.66 2.83 -8.01
N ILE A 105 -2.64 2.22 -7.42
CA ILE A 105 -2.82 1.33 -6.27
C ILE A 105 -3.38 2.09 -5.06
N ALA A 106 -2.84 3.27 -4.77
CA ALA A 106 -3.31 4.13 -3.69
C ALA A 106 -4.78 4.55 -3.87
N ASP A 107 -5.20 4.88 -5.09
CA ASP A 107 -6.60 5.20 -5.42
C ASP A 107 -7.54 4.03 -5.16
N VAL A 108 -7.12 2.81 -5.48
CA VAL A 108 -7.91 1.60 -5.19
C VAL A 108 -8.10 1.44 -3.68
N TYR A 109 -7.03 1.58 -2.89
CA TYR A 109 -7.12 1.50 -1.42
C TYR A 109 -7.95 2.63 -0.82
N GLU A 110 -7.81 3.85 -1.33
CA GLU A 110 -8.61 4.99 -0.86
C GLU A 110 -10.10 4.81 -1.17
N ASN A 111 -10.44 4.32 -2.35
CA ASN A 111 -11.81 3.98 -2.72
C ASN A 111 -12.38 2.84 -1.87
N LEU A 112 -11.57 1.80 -1.61
CA LEU A 112 -11.95 0.70 -0.74
C LEU A 112 -12.20 1.19 0.69
N LYS A 113 -11.32 2.04 1.22
CA LYS A 113 -11.47 2.68 2.53
C LYS A 113 -12.75 3.52 2.60
N LYS A 114 -13.02 4.36 1.58
CA LYS A 114 -14.25 5.16 1.51
C LYS A 114 -15.50 4.29 1.48
N THR A 115 -15.45 3.18 0.72
CA THR A 115 -16.54 2.20 0.68
C THR A 115 -16.74 1.54 2.04
N ALA A 116 -15.65 1.08 2.67
CA ALA A 116 -15.70 0.45 3.98
C ALA A 116 -16.21 1.38 5.08
N ASN A 117 -15.89 2.68 4.98
CA ASN A 117 -16.37 3.70 5.91
C ASN A 117 -17.78 4.23 5.59
N GLY A 118 -18.40 3.79 4.50
CA GLY A 118 -19.70 4.28 4.06
C GLY A 118 -19.70 5.71 3.53
N GLU A 119 -18.56 6.20 3.03
CA GLU A 119 -18.39 7.59 2.57
C GLU A 119 -18.82 7.79 1.11
N ILE A 120 -19.06 6.71 0.35
CA ILE A 120 -19.38 6.76 -1.10
C ILE A 120 -20.90 6.93 -1.32
N VAL A 121 -21.73 6.64 -0.32
CA VAL A 121 -23.19 6.69 -0.48
C VAL A 121 -23.68 8.13 -0.42
N SER A 122 -24.35 8.56 -1.48
CA SER A 122 -24.91 9.92 -1.64
C SER A 122 -26.12 10.20 -0.75
N ASP A 123 -26.70 9.19 -0.15
CA ASP A 123 -27.82 9.31 0.77
C ASP A 123 -27.27 9.32 2.21
N ASN A 124 -27.69 10.25 3.02
CA ASN A 124 -27.18 10.61 4.35
C ASN A 124 -27.07 9.45 5.40
N SER A 125 -27.28 8.20 5.02
CA SER A 125 -27.10 7.02 5.86
C SER A 125 -25.71 6.42 5.70
N LYS A 126 -24.72 6.94 6.43
CA LYS A 126 -23.36 6.37 6.47
C LYS A 126 -23.37 5.03 7.19
N ILE A 127 -23.58 3.94 6.43
CA ILE A 127 -23.43 2.59 6.96
C ILE A 127 -22.02 2.12 6.66
N THR A 128 -21.21 1.90 7.70
CA THR A 128 -19.89 1.28 7.55
C THR A 128 -20.03 -0.20 7.19
N PHE A 129 -19.02 -0.77 6.53
CA PHE A 129 -19.00 -2.21 6.20
C PHE A 129 -19.16 -3.08 7.46
N GLU A 130 -18.52 -2.70 8.55
CA GLU A 130 -18.68 -3.36 9.84
C GLU A 130 -20.14 -3.41 10.28
N ARG A 131 -20.85 -2.29 10.25
CA ARG A 131 -22.26 -2.22 10.63
C ARG A 131 -23.18 -2.95 9.66
N TYR A 132 -22.84 -2.96 8.38
CA TYR A 132 -23.56 -3.76 7.40
C TYR A 132 -23.50 -5.25 7.76
N ILE A 133 -22.31 -5.75 8.07
CA ILE A 133 -22.14 -7.15 8.50
C ILE A 133 -22.84 -7.38 9.85
N MET A 134 -22.65 -6.50 10.84
CA MET A 134 -23.33 -6.60 12.13
C MET A 134 -24.84 -6.57 11.98
N GLY A 135 -25.39 -5.77 11.06
CA GLY A 135 -26.81 -5.74 10.74
C GLY A 135 -27.35 -7.08 10.31
N SER A 136 -26.63 -7.81 9.46
CA SER A 136 -27.02 -9.15 9.03
C SER A 136 -27.05 -10.17 10.19
N TYR A 137 -26.10 -10.09 11.13
CA TYR A 137 -26.12 -10.89 12.35
C TYR A 137 -27.24 -10.49 13.27
N PHE A 138 -27.48 -9.20 13.38
CA PHE A 138 -28.53 -8.67 14.23
C PHE A 138 -29.94 -9.11 13.76
N GLU A 139 -30.19 -9.14 12.46
CA GLU A 139 -31.44 -9.66 11.93
C GLU A 139 -31.72 -11.13 12.35
N GLN A 140 -30.64 -11.94 12.40
CA GLN A 140 -30.77 -13.31 12.89
C GLN A 140 -31.08 -13.34 14.39
N VAL A 141 -30.46 -12.47 15.18
CA VAL A 141 -30.76 -12.31 16.61
C VAL A 141 -32.26 -11.93 16.79
N LEU A 142 -32.74 -10.95 16.01
CA LEU A 142 -34.13 -10.52 16.04
C LEU A 142 -35.06 -11.65 15.66
N TYR A 143 -34.73 -12.46 14.66
CA TYR A 143 -35.53 -13.62 14.28
C TYR A 143 -35.72 -14.59 15.45
N TYR A 144 -34.61 -15.02 16.11
CA TYR A 144 -34.70 -15.94 17.26
C TYR A 144 -35.32 -15.28 18.49
N ALA A 145 -35.15 -14.00 18.70
CA ALA A 145 -35.80 -13.24 19.74
C ALA A 145 -37.32 -13.21 19.54
N ASN A 146 -37.76 -12.93 18.30
CA ASN A 146 -39.19 -12.83 17.97
C ASN A 146 -39.94 -14.14 18.13
N LEU A 147 -39.32 -15.30 17.96
CA LEU A 147 -39.95 -16.60 18.27
C LEU A 147 -40.45 -16.67 19.72
N ARG A 148 -39.75 -16.02 20.64
CA ARG A 148 -40.08 -15.99 22.07
C ARG A 148 -40.92 -14.78 22.45
N PHE A 149 -40.53 -13.61 21.90
CA PHE A 149 -41.26 -12.37 22.20
C PHE A 149 -42.72 -12.43 21.73
N SER A 150 -42.94 -12.94 20.55
CA SER A 150 -44.31 -13.18 20.05
C SER A 150 -45.09 -14.12 20.95
N LYS A 151 -44.47 -15.22 21.45
CA LYS A 151 -45.11 -16.14 22.38
C LYS A 151 -45.44 -15.43 23.69
N MET A 152 -44.52 -14.68 24.29
CA MET A 152 -44.69 -13.97 25.56
C MET A 152 -45.73 -12.85 25.48
N THR A 153 -45.93 -12.25 24.29
CA THR A 153 -46.86 -11.12 24.07
C THR A 153 -48.16 -11.54 23.36
N GLY A 154 -48.42 -12.86 23.24
CA GLY A 154 -49.60 -13.37 22.54
C GLY A 154 -49.69 -12.92 21.08
N GLY A 155 -48.54 -12.76 20.40
CA GLY A 155 -48.49 -12.34 19.00
C GLY A 155 -48.64 -10.83 18.75
N ARG A 156 -48.79 -10.05 19.82
CA ARG A 156 -49.04 -8.62 19.68
C ARG A 156 -47.84 -7.85 19.15
N TYR A 157 -46.66 -8.14 19.62
CA TYR A 157 -45.46 -7.37 19.31
C TYR A 157 -44.40 -8.18 18.57
N GLU A 158 -43.71 -7.48 17.67
CA GLU A 158 -42.55 -7.97 16.94
C GLU A 158 -41.44 -6.96 17.05
N ILE A 159 -40.23 -7.40 17.43
CA ILE A 159 -39.04 -6.56 17.41
C ILE A 159 -38.52 -6.48 15.98
N VAL A 160 -38.41 -5.29 15.46
CA VAL A 160 -37.90 -5.04 14.10
C VAL A 160 -36.71 -4.11 14.13
N ARG A 161 -35.93 -4.16 13.07
CA ARG A 161 -34.84 -3.22 12.89
C ARG A 161 -35.42 -1.83 12.59
N GLY A 162 -35.10 -0.85 13.42
CA GLY A 162 -35.59 0.51 13.28
C GLY A 162 -34.80 1.33 12.27
N GLU A 163 -35.41 2.40 11.80
CA GLU A 163 -34.67 3.43 11.05
C GLU A 163 -34.05 4.44 12.03
N SER A 164 -32.80 4.81 11.81
CA SER A 164 -32.14 5.84 12.63
C SER A 164 -32.83 7.19 12.44
N ARG A 165 -33.35 7.78 13.53
CA ARG A 165 -33.90 9.13 13.53
C ARG A 165 -32.81 10.21 13.50
N ASP A 166 -31.62 9.89 13.98
CA ASP A 166 -30.48 10.79 13.95
C ASP A 166 -29.51 10.43 12.81
N LYS A 167 -29.56 11.20 11.75
CA LYS A 167 -28.68 11.05 10.57
C LYS A 167 -27.18 11.21 10.87
N ARG A 168 -26.81 11.64 12.09
CA ARG A 168 -25.42 11.79 12.53
C ARG A 168 -24.87 10.51 13.17
N ILE A 169 -25.76 9.64 13.65
CA ILE A 169 -25.39 8.35 14.22
C ILE A 169 -25.46 7.34 13.08
N SER A 170 -24.39 6.61 12.87
CA SER A 170 -24.33 5.58 11.83
C SER A 170 -25.48 4.57 12.01
N ALA A 171 -26.44 4.58 11.10
CA ALA A 171 -27.64 3.76 11.11
C ALA A 171 -27.34 2.25 11.06
N GLY A 172 -28.22 1.43 11.58
CA GLY A 172 -28.21 0.02 11.24
C GLY A 172 -28.37 -1.00 12.37
N LEU A 173 -28.34 -0.59 13.64
CA LEU A 173 -28.56 -1.48 14.79
C LEU A 173 -29.66 -0.96 15.73
N GLU A 174 -30.45 0.00 15.25
CA GLU A 174 -31.56 0.54 15.98
C GLU A 174 -32.67 -0.50 16.07
N ILE A 175 -33.39 -0.50 17.21
CA ILE A 175 -34.48 -1.41 17.51
C ILE A 175 -35.78 -0.62 17.59
N SER A 176 -36.78 -1.09 16.85
CA SER A 176 -38.17 -0.65 16.95
C SER A 176 -39.06 -1.84 17.28
N VAL A 177 -40.26 -1.57 17.72
CA VAL A 177 -41.30 -2.57 17.92
C VAL A 177 -42.46 -2.30 17.00
N ARG A 178 -42.90 -3.34 16.31
CA ARG A 178 -44.13 -3.33 15.52
C ARG A 178 -45.27 -3.88 16.38
N ASP A 179 -46.33 -3.11 16.52
CA ASP A 179 -47.56 -3.55 17.14
C ASP A 179 -48.49 -4.14 16.06
N ASN A 180 -48.64 -5.45 16.04
CA ASN A 180 -49.39 -6.18 15.02
C ASN A 180 -50.93 -5.91 15.07
N PHE A 181 -51.44 -5.34 16.17
CA PHE A 181 -52.86 -4.99 16.26
C PHE A 181 -53.20 -3.72 15.45
N ASN A 182 -52.29 -2.77 15.39
CA ASN A 182 -52.49 -1.52 14.66
C ASN A 182 -51.52 -1.32 13.49
N ASN A 183 -50.64 -2.29 13.29
CA ASN A 183 -49.56 -2.31 12.25
C ASN A 183 -48.68 -1.05 12.24
N LYS A 184 -48.38 -0.51 13.44
CA LYS A 184 -47.55 0.67 13.61
C LYS A 184 -46.22 0.29 14.24
N GLU A 185 -45.15 0.88 13.70
CA GLU A 185 -43.84 0.80 14.28
C GLU A 185 -43.60 1.98 15.24
N ARG A 186 -43.00 1.69 16.37
CA ARG A 186 -42.63 2.68 17.40
C ARG A 186 -41.31 2.32 18.04
N ASP A 187 -40.69 3.30 18.67
CA ASP A 187 -39.45 3.10 19.40
C ASP A 187 -39.63 2.07 20.53
N ILE A 188 -38.66 1.18 20.74
CA ILE A 188 -38.69 0.15 21.76
C ILE A 188 -38.84 0.74 23.17
N SER A 189 -38.34 1.94 23.39
CA SER A 189 -38.48 2.67 24.69
C SER A 189 -39.91 3.03 25.03
N SER A 190 -40.85 2.90 24.06
CA SER A 190 -42.29 3.15 24.29
C SER A 190 -43.02 1.96 24.86
N LEU A 191 -42.36 0.82 25.06
CA LEU A 191 -42.93 -0.35 25.73
C LEU A 191 -43.13 -0.08 27.21
N SER A 192 -44.14 -0.73 27.80
CA SER A 192 -44.31 -0.74 29.26
C SER A 192 -43.16 -1.48 29.95
N GLY A 193 -43.01 -1.34 31.26
CA GLY A 193 -41.94 -2.01 31.99
C GLY A 193 -41.94 -3.53 31.80
N GLY A 194 -43.12 -4.15 31.83
CA GLY A 194 -43.28 -5.59 31.61
C GLY A 194 -42.93 -5.99 30.17
N GLU A 195 -43.49 -5.28 29.18
CA GLU A 195 -43.21 -5.52 27.76
C GLU A 195 -41.70 -5.31 27.44
N SER A 196 -41.09 -4.31 28.05
CA SER A 196 -39.65 -4.03 27.89
C SER A 196 -38.77 -5.16 28.49
N PHE A 197 -39.18 -5.71 29.65
CA PHE A 197 -38.50 -6.87 30.24
C PHE A 197 -38.62 -8.10 29.32
N GLN A 198 -39.84 -8.41 28.82
CA GLN A 198 -40.06 -9.51 27.88
C GLN A 198 -39.21 -9.35 26.60
N ALA A 199 -39.14 -8.13 26.04
CA ALA A 199 -38.29 -7.83 24.89
C ALA A 199 -36.81 -8.03 25.16
N SER A 200 -36.32 -7.55 26.31
CA SER A 200 -34.93 -7.71 26.74
C SER A 200 -34.57 -9.17 26.93
N LEU A 201 -35.43 -9.93 27.58
CA LEU A 201 -35.26 -11.38 27.79
C LEU A 201 -35.23 -12.12 26.45
N ALA A 202 -36.13 -11.81 25.54
CA ALA A 202 -36.20 -12.42 24.22
C ALA A 202 -34.91 -12.12 23.41
N LEU A 203 -34.42 -10.87 23.43
CA LEU A 203 -33.17 -10.47 22.77
C LEU A 203 -31.95 -11.19 23.34
N ALA A 204 -31.85 -11.29 24.66
CA ALA A 204 -30.74 -12.00 25.31
C ALA A 204 -30.74 -13.50 24.93
N LEU A 205 -31.90 -14.12 24.89
CA LEU A 205 -32.02 -15.52 24.48
C LEU A 205 -31.74 -15.72 22.98
N GLY A 206 -32.25 -14.81 22.12
CA GLY A 206 -31.96 -14.84 20.68
C GLY A 206 -30.46 -14.68 20.37
N LEU A 207 -29.80 -13.79 21.09
CA LEU A 207 -28.34 -13.63 20.98
C LEU A 207 -27.58 -14.89 21.43
N SER A 208 -28.01 -15.48 22.56
CA SER A 208 -27.46 -16.75 23.06
C SER A 208 -27.57 -17.87 22.01
N ASP A 209 -28.68 -17.98 21.31
CA ASP A 209 -28.87 -19.00 20.27
C ASP A 209 -27.92 -18.82 19.10
N ILE A 210 -27.74 -17.59 18.63
CA ILE A 210 -26.83 -17.28 17.53
C ILE A 210 -25.36 -17.58 17.91
N ILE A 211 -24.96 -17.22 19.13
CA ILE A 211 -23.59 -17.49 19.61
C ILE A 211 -23.33 -19.00 19.61
N GLN A 212 -24.30 -19.81 20.06
CA GLN A 212 -24.13 -21.26 20.10
C GLN A 212 -24.09 -21.90 18.72
N GLN A 213 -24.90 -21.41 17.79
CA GLN A 213 -24.95 -21.96 16.42
C GLN A 213 -23.65 -21.69 15.64
N ARG A 214 -22.99 -20.57 15.89
CA ARG A 214 -21.84 -20.12 15.07
C ARG A 214 -20.48 -20.50 15.62
N ASN A 215 -20.32 -20.55 16.92
CA ASN A 215 -18.98 -20.71 17.55
C ASN A 215 -18.52 -22.16 17.70
N GLY A 216 -18.98 -23.08 16.83
CA GLY A 216 -18.38 -24.41 16.71
C GLY A 216 -18.28 -25.23 17.99
N GLY A 217 -19.16 -24.97 18.99
CA GLY A 217 -19.18 -25.76 20.21
C GLY A 217 -19.09 -24.99 21.53
N ILE A 218 -19.14 -23.66 21.55
CA ILE A 218 -19.36 -22.94 22.80
C ILE A 218 -20.83 -23.16 23.20
N ARG A 219 -21.07 -24.06 24.13
CA ARG A 219 -22.37 -24.28 24.70
C ARG A 219 -22.56 -23.34 25.88
N LEU A 220 -23.68 -22.59 25.85
CA LEU A 220 -24.14 -21.82 27.01
C LEU A 220 -25.08 -22.72 27.80
N ASP A 221 -24.51 -23.50 28.69
CA ASP A 221 -25.26 -24.51 29.45
C ASP A 221 -26.03 -23.90 30.62
N SER A 222 -25.76 -22.65 30.99
CA SER A 222 -26.47 -21.97 32.08
C SER A 222 -26.72 -20.50 31.77
N ILE A 223 -27.88 -20.01 32.19
CA ILE A 223 -28.32 -18.61 32.09
C ILE A 223 -28.78 -18.18 33.47
N PHE A 224 -28.34 -17.02 33.92
CA PHE A 224 -28.81 -16.42 35.18
C PHE A 224 -29.54 -15.12 34.84
N ILE A 225 -30.73 -14.99 35.42
CA ILE A 225 -31.59 -13.81 35.29
C ILE A 225 -31.72 -13.20 36.68
N ASP A 226 -31.23 -11.99 36.81
CA ASP A 226 -31.22 -11.24 38.06
C ASP A 226 -32.35 -10.21 38.06
N GLU A 227 -33.40 -10.46 38.82
CA GLU A 227 -34.60 -9.63 38.95
C GLU A 227 -35.33 -9.35 37.60
N GLY A 228 -36.15 -8.29 37.52
CA GLY A 228 -36.87 -7.84 36.33
C GLY A 228 -38.30 -8.34 36.23
N PHE A 229 -38.67 -9.43 36.87
CA PHE A 229 -40.04 -10.01 36.83
C PHE A 229 -41.07 -9.18 37.59
N GLY A 230 -40.64 -8.25 38.45
CA GLY A 230 -41.56 -7.44 39.29
C GLY A 230 -42.41 -6.42 38.53
N SER A 231 -42.08 -6.17 37.27
CA SER A 231 -42.85 -5.28 36.39
C SER A 231 -43.93 -6.01 35.59
N LEU A 232 -43.98 -7.36 35.68
CA LEU A 232 -44.92 -8.20 34.94
C LEU A 232 -46.25 -8.33 35.70
N ASP A 233 -47.36 -8.33 34.99
CA ASP A 233 -48.66 -8.86 35.49
C ASP A 233 -48.61 -10.39 35.53
N ASN A 234 -49.60 -10.99 36.15
CA ASN A 234 -49.63 -12.44 36.36
C ASN A 234 -49.63 -13.25 35.05
N ASP A 235 -50.31 -12.77 34.01
CA ASP A 235 -50.38 -13.46 32.72
C ASP A 235 -49.04 -13.39 31.97
N SER A 236 -48.43 -12.22 31.96
CA SER A 236 -47.09 -11.99 31.39
C SER A 236 -46.01 -12.77 32.15
N LEU A 237 -46.12 -12.86 33.47
CA LEU A 237 -45.23 -13.66 34.31
C LEU A 237 -45.31 -15.15 33.97
N ALA A 238 -46.54 -15.68 33.87
CA ALA A 238 -46.80 -17.08 33.49
C ALA A 238 -46.20 -17.40 32.11
N SER A 239 -46.41 -16.52 31.13
CA SER A 239 -45.87 -16.68 29.77
C SER A 239 -44.34 -16.62 29.72
N ALA A 240 -43.72 -15.77 30.55
CA ALA A 240 -42.25 -15.69 30.67
C ALA A 240 -41.68 -16.97 31.31
N ILE A 241 -42.31 -17.49 32.39
CA ILE A 241 -41.89 -18.73 33.05
C ILE A 241 -42.05 -19.93 32.09
N GLU A 242 -43.14 -20.01 31.33
CA GLU A 242 -43.32 -21.06 30.33
C GLU A 242 -42.21 -21.02 29.27
N THR A 243 -41.83 -19.82 28.78
CA THR A 243 -40.75 -19.65 27.83
C THR A 243 -39.40 -20.11 28.39
N LEU A 244 -39.12 -19.86 29.70
CA LEU A 244 -37.91 -20.31 30.37
C LEU A 244 -37.92 -21.83 30.62
N ASN A 245 -39.07 -22.42 30.93
CA ASN A 245 -39.21 -23.86 31.08
C ASN A 245 -38.98 -24.60 29.76
N ASP A 246 -39.39 -24.05 28.63
CA ASP A 246 -39.08 -24.62 27.31
C ASP A 246 -37.56 -24.70 27.06
N LEU A 247 -36.77 -23.76 27.60
CA LEU A 247 -35.32 -23.81 27.47
C LEU A 247 -34.68 -24.93 28.30
N THR A 248 -35.23 -25.23 29.48
CA THR A 248 -34.74 -26.31 30.34
C THR A 248 -35.16 -27.68 29.81
N GLY A 249 -36.43 -27.83 29.33
CA GLY A 249 -36.96 -29.11 28.84
C GLY A 249 -36.35 -29.58 27.53
N ASN A 250 -36.30 -28.70 26.52
CA ASN A 250 -35.86 -29.04 25.18
C ASN A 250 -34.37 -28.73 24.91
N GLY A 251 -33.76 -27.86 25.70
CA GLY A 251 -32.42 -27.30 25.45
C GLY A 251 -31.31 -27.82 26.34
N ASN A 252 -31.62 -28.63 27.35
CA ASN A 252 -30.62 -29.09 28.33
C ASN A 252 -29.85 -27.95 28.99
N ARG A 253 -30.47 -26.79 29.19
CA ARG A 253 -29.88 -25.59 29.79
C ARG A 253 -30.36 -25.42 31.24
N LEU A 254 -29.44 -25.03 32.10
CA LEU A 254 -29.79 -24.60 33.46
C LEU A 254 -30.19 -23.13 33.45
N VAL A 255 -31.39 -22.83 33.92
CA VAL A 255 -31.88 -21.45 34.11
C VAL A 255 -31.93 -21.14 35.59
N GLY A 256 -31.07 -20.20 36.06
CA GLY A 256 -31.12 -19.68 37.41
C GLY A 256 -31.85 -18.33 37.42
N ILE A 257 -32.80 -18.18 38.35
CA ILE A 257 -33.55 -16.94 38.52
C ILE A 257 -33.34 -16.43 39.92
N ILE A 258 -32.90 -15.18 40.06
CA ILE A 258 -32.81 -14.46 41.30
C ILE A 258 -34.00 -13.52 41.39
N SER A 259 -34.85 -13.69 42.39
CA SER A 259 -36.05 -12.87 42.51
C SER A 259 -36.57 -12.87 43.97
N HIS A 260 -37.27 -11.80 44.29
CA HIS A 260 -37.99 -11.67 45.56
C HIS A 260 -39.49 -11.85 45.43
N ILE A 261 -39.99 -12.21 44.23
CA ILE A 261 -41.42 -12.31 43.91
C ILE A 261 -41.98 -13.62 44.45
N SER A 262 -43.08 -13.54 45.18
CA SER A 262 -43.72 -14.69 45.82
C SER A 262 -44.33 -15.67 44.80
N GLU A 263 -44.89 -15.18 43.69
CA GLU A 263 -45.47 -15.95 42.65
C GLU A 263 -44.43 -16.83 41.94
N LEU A 264 -43.23 -16.29 41.64
CA LEU A 264 -42.09 -17.05 41.12
C LEU A 264 -41.62 -18.14 42.09
N LYS A 265 -41.56 -17.81 43.38
CA LYS A 265 -41.19 -18.77 44.40
C LYS A 265 -42.11 -19.99 44.46
N ASN A 266 -43.39 -19.80 44.16
CA ASN A 266 -44.40 -20.89 44.17
C ASN A 266 -44.44 -21.70 42.86
N SER A 267 -43.94 -21.10 41.77
CA SER A 267 -43.97 -21.72 40.43
C SER A 267 -42.71 -22.55 40.11
N ILE A 268 -41.63 -22.40 40.92
CA ILE A 268 -40.35 -23.09 40.69
C ILE A 268 -40.09 -24.07 41.82
N GLY A 269 -39.97 -25.38 41.51
CA GLY A 269 -39.80 -26.46 42.46
C GLY A 269 -38.41 -26.41 43.13
N ASN A 270 -37.37 -26.37 42.36
CA ASN A 270 -35.99 -26.34 42.87
C ASN A 270 -35.54 -24.91 43.20
N LYS A 271 -35.32 -24.62 44.47
CA LYS A 271 -35.01 -23.25 44.91
C LYS A 271 -34.02 -23.20 46.07
N ILE A 272 -33.25 -22.11 46.07
CA ILE A 272 -32.34 -21.75 47.16
C ILE A 272 -32.94 -20.53 47.85
N GLU A 273 -33.39 -20.72 49.10
CA GLU A 273 -33.97 -19.65 49.90
C GLU A 273 -32.90 -19.03 50.79
N VAL A 274 -32.71 -17.71 50.67
CA VAL A 274 -31.79 -16.96 51.52
C VAL A 274 -32.60 -16.19 52.58
N VAL A 275 -32.45 -16.56 53.84
CA VAL A 275 -33.18 -15.95 54.93
C VAL A 275 -32.24 -15.08 55.74
N GLY A 276 -32.46 -13.76 55.78
CA GLY A 276 -31.73 -12.82 56.60
C GLY A 276 -32.15 -12.93 58.08
N THR A 277 -31.17 -13.04 58.98
CA THR A 277 -31.39 -13.03 60.43
C THR A 277 -30.59 -11.89 61.05
N LYS A 278 -30.88 -11.53 62.33
CA LYS A 278 -30.14 -10.48 63.05
C LYS A 278 -28.66 -10.80 63.26
N SER A 279 -28.27 -12.07 63.09
CA SER A 279 -26.89 -12.57 63.28
C SER A 279 -26.20 -12.96 61.94
N GLY A 280 -26.84 -12.76 60.80
CA GLY A 280 -26.32 -13.14 59.49
C GLY A 280 -27.40 -13.70 58.58
N SER A 281 -27.01 -14.33 57.46
CA SER A 281 -27.95 -14.96 56.53
C SER A 281 -27.78 -16.48 56.58
N SER A 282 -28.88 -17.21 56.45
CA SER A 282 -28.92 -18.66 56.32
C SER A 282 -29.49 -19.07 54.96
N ILE A 283 -29.01 -20.21 54.46
CA ILE A 283 -29.43 -20.77 53.16
C ILE A 283 -30.20 -22.04 53.42
N LYS A 284 -31.35 -22.16 52.75
CA LYS A 284 -32.18 -23.36 52.74
C LYS A 284 -32.38 -23.82 51.29
N ILE A 285 -31.96 -25.03 50.98
CA ILE A 285 -32.19 -25.66 49.67
C ILE A 285 -33.47 -26.44 49.75
N ILE A 286 -34.37 -26.19 48.77
CA ILE A 286 -35.65 -26.89 48.64
C ILE A 286 -35.61 -27.54 47.26
N THR A 287 -35.82 -28.84 47.21
CA THR A 287 -35.92 -29.64 45.98
C THR A 287 -37.27 -30.36 46.00
N ASP A 288 -37.94 -30.37 44.86
CA ASP A 288 -39.14 -31.20 44.68
C ASP A 288 -38.80 -32.69 44.65
#